data_5938f66341863db65bdcc60940a79859
#
_entry.id   5938f66341863db65bdcc60940a79859
#
_cell.length_a   1.000
_cell.length_b   1.000
_cell.length_c   1.000
_cell.angle_alpha   90.00
_cell.angle_beta   90.00
_cell.angle_gamma   90.00
#
_symmetry.space_group_name_H-M   'P 1'
#
loop_
_entity.id
_entity.type
_entity.pdbx_description
1 polymer ?
#
loop_
_entity_poly.entity_id
_entity_poly.type
_entity_poly.pdbx_seq_one_letter_code
_entity_poly.pdbx_strand_id
1 'polypeptide(L)'
;MIEQSTKKRMLIYSGSSNSELAKKVANELGTELAEVEKEQFASGEIYIRLADSARGADCFVLQSHSGGINFTIMEQLLIVDALKRASAKRITAVLPFYPYSRQDKKALPREPISARLIGDLFIAAGANRLVSIDL
;
A
#
# COMPACT_ATOMS: atom_id res chain seq x y z
N MET A 1 -20.39 -5.23 -24.10
CA MET A 1 -19.49 -4.57 -25.04
C MET A 1 -18.08 -5.08 -24.88
N ILE A 2 -17.49 -5.46 -25.97
CA ILE A 2 -16.12 -6.00 -25.97
C ILE A 2 -15.13 -4.97 -25.44
N GLU A 3 -15.30 -3.71 -25.80
CA GLU A 3 -14.44 -2.63 -25.35
C GLU A 3 -14.39 -2.50 -23.83
N GLN A 4 -15.51 -2.69 -23.17
CA GLN A 4 -15.57 -2.61 -21.71
C GLN A 4 -14.83 -3.78 -21.06
N SER A 5 -14.89 -4.96 -21.68
CA SER A 5 -14.22 -6.13 -21.12
C SER A 5 -12.70 -6.06 -21.24
N THR A 6 -12.19 -5.25 -22.18
CA THR A 6 -10.74 -5.05 -22.36
C THR A 6 -10.20 -3.87 -21.57
N LYS A 7 -11.09 -3.02 -21.04
CA LYS A 7 -10.68 -1.83 -20.30
C LYS A 7 -10.12 -2.20 -18.94
N LYS A 8 -8.92 -1.73 -18.66
CA LYS A 8 -8.31 -1.97 -17.34
C LYS A 8 -9.03 -1.18 -16.27
N ARG A 9 -9.40 -1.85 -15.19
CA ARG A 9 -9.86 -1.18 -13.98
C ARG A 9 -8.64 -0.77 -13.17
N MET A 10 -8.58 0.49 -12.79
CA MET A 10 -7.56 1.00 -11.88
C MET A 10 -8.24 1.41 -10.58
N LEU A 11 -7.74 0.90 -9.47
CA LEU A 11 -8.25 1.25 -8.15
C LEU A 11 -7.12 1.83 -7.30
N ILE A 12 -7.42 2.93 -6.62
CA ILE A 12 -6.47 3.60 -5.75
C ILE A 12 -6.97 3.53 -4.32
N TYR A 13 -6.12 3.00 -3.44
CA TYR A 13 -6.40 2.86 -2.02
C TYR A 13 -5.45 3.74 -1.24
N SER A 14 -5.91 4.26 -0.11
CA SER A 14 -5.10 5.07 0.78
C SER A 14 -5.02 4.45 2.16
N GLY A 15 -3.84 4.44 2.75
CA GLY A 15 -3.71 4.27 4.17
C GLY A 15 -4.15 5.56 4.89
N SER A 16 -4.10 5.56 6.21
CA SER A 16 -4.58 6.67 7.00
C SER A 16 -3.61 7.84 7.11
N SER A 17 -2.33 7.63 6.76
CA SER A 17 -1.34 8.70 6.74
C SER A 17 -1.50 9.53 5.47
N ASN A 18 -1.84 10.80 5.62
CA ASN A 18 -1.98 11.76 4.53
C ASN A 18 -2.98 11.32 3.45
N SER A 19 -4.21 11.07 3.85
CA SER A 19 -5.27 10.72 2.89
C SER A 19 -5.57 11.86 1.90
N GLU A 20 -5.23 13.10 2.26
CA GLU A 20 -5.40 14.24 1.34
C GLU A 20 -4.51 14.11 0.11
N LEU A 21 -3.28 13.63 0.25
CA LEU A 21 -2.41 13.37 -0.89
C LEU A 21 -3.02 12.31 -1.80
N ALA A 22 -3.53 11.24 -1.23
CA ALA A 22 -4.15 10.17 -2.01
C ALA A 22 -5.38 10.69 -2.78
N LYS A 23 -6.20 11.53 -2.16
CA LYS A 23 -7.34 12.16 -2.82
C LYS A 23 -6.92 13.03 -4.00
N LYS A 24 -5.85 13.80 -3.82
CA LYS A 24 -5.31 14.64 -4.91
C LYS A 24 -4.81 13.77 -6.07
N VAL A 25 -4.12 12.69 -5.77
CA VAL A 25 -3.63 11.77 -6.80
C VAL A 25 -4.81 11.16 -7.56
N ALA A 26 -5.83 10.67 -6.85
CA ALA A 26 -7.01 10.10 -7.49
C ALA A 26 -7.71 11.12 -8.37
N ASN A 27 -7.85 12.35 -7.88
CA ASN A 27 -8.48 13.42 -8.62
C ASN A 27 -7.73 13.76 -9.92
N GLU A 28 -6.40 13.83 -9.85
CA GLU A 28 -5.57 14.06 -11.03
C GLU A 28 -5.72 12.94 -12.07
N LEU A 29 -5.97 11.74 -11.63
CA LEU A 29 -6.15 10.58 -12.50
C LEU A 29 -7.60 10.39 -12.94
N GLY A 30 -8.49 11.31 -12.55
CA GLY A 30 -9.90 11.27 -12.96
C GLY A 30 -10.70 10.16 -12.30
N THR A 31 -10.32 9.74 -11.10
CA THR A 31 -11.00 8.68 -10.36
C THR A 31 -11.20 9.08 -8.90
N GLU A 32 -11.86 8.21 -8.15
CA GLU A 32 -12.07 8.38 -6.71
C GLU A 32 -11.29 7.30 -5.97
N LEU A 33 -11.03 7.56 -4.68
CA LEU A 33 -10.40 6.53 -3.84
C LEU A 33 -11.37 5.38 -3.62
N ALA A 34 -10.86 4.17 -3.70
CA ALA A 34 -11.62 2.99 -3.33
C ALA A 34 -11.74 2.93 -1.80
N GLU A 35 -12.88 2.51 -1.31
CA GLU A 35 -13.14 2.47 0.12
C GLU A 35 -12.56 1.25 0.80
N VAL A 36 -12.02 1.47 1.99
CA VAL A 36 -11.48 0.42 2.86
C VAL A 36 -12.07 0.62 4.25
N GLU A 37 -12.66 -0.43 4.79
CA GLU A 37 -13.04 -0.42 6.20
C GLU A 37 -11.79 -0.63 7.05
N LYS A 38 -11.61 0.22 8.05
CA LYS A 38 -10.44 0.19 8.91
C LYS A 38 -10.88 0.31 10.37
N GLU A 39 -10.31 -0.51 11.22
CA GLU A 39 -10.48 -0.42 12.65
C GLU A 39 -9.15 -0.68 13.33
N GLN A 40 -8.97 -0.10 14.50
CA GLN A 40 -7.86 -0.45 15.36
C GLN A 40 -8.44 -0.93 16.70
N PHE A 41 -8.07 -2.14 17.09
CA PHE A 41 -8.52 -2.72 18.35
C PHE A 41 -7.71 -2.16 19.53
N ALA A 42 -8.21 -2.38 20.73
CA ALA A 42 -7.52 -1.91 21.96
C ALA A 42 -6.10 -2.46 22.09
N SER A 43 -5.86 -3.64 21.53
CA SER A 43 -4.53 -4.25 21.51
C SER A 43 -3.54 -3.53 20.59
N GLY A 44 -4.03 -2.63 19.74
CA GLY A 44 -3.24 -2.00 18.69
C GLY A 44 -3.33 -2.70 17.34
N GLU A 45 -3.93 -3.89 17.29
CA GLU A 45 -4.11 -4.63 16.05
C GLU A 45 -5.03 -3.89 15.08
N ILE A 46 -4.72 -3.99 13.80
CA ILE A 46 -5.45 -3.30 12.74
C ILE A 46 -6.32 -4.30 12.00
N TYR A 47 -7.57 -3.92 11.74
CA TYR A 47 -8.49 -4.68 10.91
C TYR A 47 -8.72 -3.93 9.61
N ILE A 48 -8.60 -4.64 8.48
CA ILE A 48 -8.80 -4.08 7.14
C ILE A 48 -9.81 -4.96 6.40
N ARG A 49 -10.75 -4.31 5.71
CA ARG A 49 -11.65 -4.98 4.79
C ARG A 49 -11.91 -4.09 3.59
N LEU A 50 -11.78 -4.66 2.39
CA LEU A 50 -12.10 -3.92 1.17
C LEU A 50 -13.63 -3.80 1.05
N ALA A 51 -14.11 -2.60 0.73
CA ALA A 51 -15.56 -2.37 0.61
C ALA A 51 -16.13 -3.02 -0.66
N ASP A 52 -15.38 -2.99 -1.75
CA ASP A 52 -15.83 -3.50 -3.04
C ASP A 52 -14.82 -4.48 -3.65
N SER A 53 -15.28 -5.19 -4.68
CA SER A 53 -14.42 -6.17 -5.36
C SER A 53 -13.24 -5.52 -6.06
N ALA A 54 -12.07 -6.12 -5.89
CA ALA A 54 -10.84 -5.72 -6.56
C ALA A 54 -10.39 -6.73 -7.62
N ARG A 55 -11.23 -7.74 -7.89
CA ARG A 55 -10.87 -8.84 -8.80
C ARG A 55 -10.48 -8.30 -10.18
N GLY A 56 -9.31 -8.69 -10.64
CA GLY A 56 -8.80 -8.33 -11.96
C GLY A 56 -8.38 -6.87 -12.11
N ALA A 57 -8.40 -6.09 -11.03
CA ALA A 57 -8.04 -4.68 -11.08
C ALA A 57 -6.54 -4.46 -10.94
N ASP A 58 -6.06 -3.36 -11.52
CA ASP A 58 -4.71 -2.84 -11.30
C ASP A 58 -4.80 -1.89 -10.10
N CYS A 59 -4.21 -2.29 -8.98
CA CYS A 59 -4.42 -1.63 -7.69
C CYS A 59 -3.17 -0.91 -7.22
N PHE A 60 -3.37 0.31 -6.70
CA PHE A 60 -2.31 1.14 -6.14
C PHE A 60 -2.66 1.43 -4.69
N VAL A 61 -1.72 1.21 -3.79
CA VAL A 61 -1.92 1.44 -2.37
C VAL A 61 -0.94 2.51 -1.90
N LEU A 62 -1.46 3.69 -1.56
CA LEU A 62 -0.66 4.84 -1.17
C LEU A 62 -0.61 4.98 0.34
N GLN A 63 0.60 5.18 0.87
CA GLN A 63 0.81 5.48 2.29
C GLN A 63 2.07 6.30 2.45
N SER A 64 1.96 7.48 3.05
CA SER A 64 3.08 8.42 3.17
C SER A 64 4.05 8.08 4.30
N HIS A 65 3.63 7.36 5.29
CA HIS A 65 4.47 7.00 6.45
C HIS A 65 5.02 8.23 7.18
N SER A 66 4.16 9.23 7.40
CA SER A 66 4.55 10.51 8.00
C SER A 66 4.33 10.60 9.50
N GLY A 67 4.40 9.53 10.21
CA GLY A 67 4.22 9.45 11.64
C GLY A 67 3.59 8.12 12.01
N GLY A 68 3.95 7.58 13.17
CA GLY A 68 3.51 6.26 13.55
C GLY A 68 3.91 5.23 12.51
N ILE A 69 5.17 5.24 12.10
CA ILE A 69 5.67 4.52 10.92
C ILE A 69 5.34 3.02 10.97
N ASN A 70 5.53 2.38 12.11
CA ASN A 70 5.26 0.95 12.21
C ASN A 70 3.77 0.64 12.04
N PHE A 71 2.91 1.49 12.53
CA PHE A 71 1.46 1.39 12.32
C PHE A 71 1.13 1.54 10.83
N THR A 72 1.66 2.56 10.18
CA THR A 72 1.34 2.85 8.79
C THR A 72 1.91 1.78 7.84
N ILE A 73 3.06 1.22 8.16
CA ILE A 73 3.61 0.08 7.40
C ILE A 73 2.66 -1.11 7.51
N MET A 74 2.26 -1.48 8.72
CA MET A 74 1.38 -2.62 8.91
C MET A 74 0.03 -2.42 8.23
N GLU A 75 -0.52 -1.21 8.32
CA GLU A 75 -1.78 -0.88 7.65
C GLU A 75 -1.66 -1.07 6.13
N GLN A 76 -0.59 -0.57 5.53
CA GLN A 76 -0.38 -0.71 4.09
C GLN A 76 -0.17 -2.17 3.69
N LEU A 77 0.59 -2.92 4.48
CA LEU A 77 0.79 -4.36 4.25
C LEU A 77 -0.53 -5.13 4.28
N LEU A 78 -1.40 -4.80 5.23
CA LEU A 78 -2.70 -5.46 5.35
C LEU A 78 -3.61 -5.16 4.15
N ILE A 79 -3.58 -3.93 3.64
CA ILE A 79 -4.33 -3.59 2.43
C ILE A 79 -3.79 -4.38 1.24
N VAL A 80 -2.48 -4.47 1.09
CA VAL A 80 -1.84 -5.26 0.02
C VAL A 80 -2.26 -6.72 0.12
N ASP A 81 -2.21 -7.30 1.32
CA ASP A 81 -2.61 -8.70 1.52
C ASP A 81 -4.08 -8.92 1.17
N ALA A 82 -4.95 -8.00 1.58
CA ALA A 82 -6.37 -8.08 1.25
C ALA A 82 -6.59 -8.06 -0.28
N LEU A 83 -5.84 -7.24 -1.00
CA LEU A 83 -5.93 -7.17 -2.46
C LEU A 83 -5.44 -8.44 -3.12
N LYS A 84 -4.36 -9.03 -2.61
CA LYS A 84 -3.87 -10.32 -3.09
C LYS A 84 -4.94 -11.40 -2.97
N ARG A 85 -5.58 -11.48 -1.81
CA ARG A 85 -6.64 -12.45 -1.56
C ARG A 85 -7.89 -12.17 -2.36
N ALA A 86 -8.13 -10.91 -2.73
CA ALA A 86 -9.24 -10.50 -3.57
C ALA A 86 -8.98 -10.71 -5.07
N SER A 87 -7.86 -11.31 -5.43
CA SER A 87 -7.48 -11.61 -6.81
C SER A 87 -7.28 -10.37 -7.68
N ALA A 88 -6.71 -9.31 -7.11
CA ALA A 88 -6.26 -8.16 -7.89
C ALA A 88 -5.27 -8.64 -8.96
N LYS A 89 -5.33 -8.02 -10.13
CA LYS A 89 -4.44 -8.39 -11.23
C LYS A 89 -2.99 -7.98 -10.96
N ARG A 90 -2.80 -6.79 -10.41
CA ARG A 90 -1.50 -6.25 -10.07
C ARG A 90 -1.65 -5.32 -8.88
N ILE A 91 -0.67 -5.35 -7.99
CA ILE A 91 -0.66 -4.54 -6.79
C ILE A 91 0.63 -3.75 -6.74
N THR A 92 0.52 -2.42 -6.73
CA THR A 92 1.66 -1.52 -6.58
C THR A 92 1.54 -0.82 -5.24
N ALA A 93 2.55 -0.97 -4.39
CA ALA A 93 2.64 -0.21 -3.16
C ALA A 93 3.38 1.08 -3.46
N VAL A 94 2.74 2.21 -3.15
CA VAL A 94 3.31 3.54 -3.38
C VAL A 94 3.69 4.12 -2.03
N LEU A 95 4.98 4.35 -1.86
CA LEU A 95 5.56 4.88 -0.63
C LEU A 95 6.27 6.18 -0.98
N PRO A 96 5.56 7.32 -1.04
CA PRO A 96 6.20 8.59 -1.42
C PRO A 96 7.45 8.88 -0.61
N PHE A 97 7.43 8.46 0.66
CA PHE A 97 8.59 8.49 1.54
C PHE A 97 8.85 7.06 2.01
N TYR A 98 10.01 6.49 1.67
CA TYR A 98 10.30 5.10 2.00
C TYR A 98 10.67 4.96 3.47
N PRO A 99 9.91 4.19 4.25
CA PRO A 99 10.20 4.03 5.68
C PRO A 99 11.48 3.25 5.90
N TYR A 100 12.19 3.60 6.94
CA TYR A 100 13.48 2.98 7.28
C TYR A 100 14.57 3.17 6.22
N SER A 101 14.42 4.14 5.32
CA SER A 101 15.38 4.36 4.24
C SER A 101 16.79 4.64 4.73
N ARG A 102 16.93 5.21 5.92
CA ARG A 102 18.24 5.48 6.52
C ARG A 102 18.96 4.24 6.99
N GLN A 103 18.24 3.13 7.12
CA GLN A 103 18.79 1.85 7.56
C GLN A 103 18.96 0.91 6.37
N ASP A 104 19.60 1.40 5.33
CA ASP A 104 19.84 0.66 4.09
C ASP A 104 21.14 -0.11 4.10
N LYS A 105 21.98 0.09 5.12
CA LYS A 105 23.27 -0.57 5.26
C LYS A 105 23.46 -1.08 6.68
N LYS A 106 24.25 -2.12 6.77
CA LYS A 106 24.66 -2.67 8.05
C LYS A 106 25.94 -1.94 8.49
N ALA A 107 25.85 -1.17 9.57
CA ALA A 107 26.98 -0.40 10.10
C ALA A 107 27.82 -1.23 11.07
N LEU A 108 27.18 -2.08 11.88
CA LEU A 108 27.82 -2.93 12.89
C LEU A 108 27.43 -4.39 12.67
N PRO A 109 28.28 -5.33 13.18
CA PRO A 109 27.89 -6.75 13.17
C PRO A 109 26.58 -6.97 13.91
N ARG A 110 25.81 -7.92 13.43
CA ARG A 110 24.55 -8.33 14.06
C ARG A 110 23.43 -7.29 14.01
N GLU A 111 23.55 -6.28 13.16
CA GLU A 111 22.46 -5.33 12.88
C GLU A 111 21.63 -5.82 11.71
N PRO A 112 20.33 -5.51 11.69
CA PRO A 112 19.49 -5.78 10.52
C PRO A 112 19.75 -4.79 9.39
N ILE A 113 19.26 -5.12 8.22
CA ILE A 113 19.14 -4.14 7.12
C ILE A 113 17.65 -3.84 6.99
N SER A 114 17.18 -2.85 7.74
CA SER A 114 15.76 -2.61 7.92
C SER A 114 15.06 -2.17 6.64
N ALA A 115 15.72 -1.34 5.83
CA ALA A 115 15.13 -0.88 4.57
C ALA A 115 14.85 -2.06 3.62
N ARG A 116 15.75 -3.03 3.55
CA ARG A 116 15.58 -4.21 2.74
C ARG A 116 14.46 -5.10 3.27
N LEU A 117 14.40 -5.26 4.59
CA LEU A 117 13.35 -6.05 5.22
C LEU A 117 11.97 -5.50 4.88
N ILE A 118 11.79 -4.19 4.90
CA ILE A 118 10.52 -3.55 4.55
C ILE A 118 10.13 -3.89 3.12
N GLY A 119 11.06 -3.76 2.17
CA GLY A 119 10.79 -4.13 0.78
C GLY A 119 10.36 -5.58 0.63
N ASP A 120 11.09 -6.48 1.30
CA ASP A 120 10.79 -7.92 1.26
C ASP A 120 9.40 -8.22 1.84
N LEU A 121 9.00 -7.51 2.89
CA LEU A 121 7.67 -7.68 3.49
C LEU A 121 6.55 -7.32 2.50
N PHE A 122 6.71 -6.22 1.77
CA PHE A 122 5.71 -5.83 0.78
C PHE A 122 5.59 -6.85 -0.34
N ILE A 123 6.69 -7.36 -0.83
CA ILE A 123 6.68 -8.40 -1.86
C ILE A 123 6.04 -9.68 -1.32
N ALA A 124 6.39 -10.09 -0.10
CA ALA A 124 5.80 -11.27 0.53
C ALA A 124 4.29 -11.11 0.74
N ALA A 125 3.84 -9.90 1.05
CA ALA A 125 2.41 -9.63 1.23
C ALA A 125 1.63 -9.70 -0.09
N GLY A 126 2.30 -9.52 -1.22
CA GLY A 126 1.67 -9.66 -2.51
C GLY A 126 1.88 -8.49 -3.46
N ALA A 127 2.66 -7.48 -3.09
CA ALA A 127 2.95 -6.37 -3.98
C ALA A 127 3.82 -6.86 -5.15
N ASN A 128 3.43 -6.48 -6.36
CA ASN A 128 4.20 -6.79 -7.56
C ASN A 128 5.32 -5.78 -7.77
N ARG A 129 5.14 -4.57 -7.28
CA ARG A 129 6.17 -3.53 -7.35
C ARG A 129 5.97 -2.49 -6.27
N LEU A 130 7.06 -1.80 -6.01
CA LEU A 130 7.12 -0.69 -5.05
C LEU A 130 7.53 0.56 -5.81
N VAL A 131 6.86 1.66 -5.52
CA VAL A 131 7.18 2.96 -6.11
C VAL A 131 7.45 3.93 -4.98
N SER A 132 8.59 4.59 -5.03
CA SER A 132 8.96 5.60 -4.06
C SER A 132 9.55 6.81 -4.78
N ILE A 133 9.28 7.99 -4.25
CA ILE A 133 9.76 9.24 -4.85
C ILE A 133 11.06 9.66 -4.21
N ASP A 134 11.15 9.50 -2.91
CA ASP A 134 12.30 9.94 -2.12
C ASP A 134 12.84 8.78 -1.29
N LEU A 135 14.02 8.37 -1.60
CA LEU A 135 14.70 7.29 -0.90
C LEU A 135 15.70 7.80 0.12
#